data_8a7212899745d1e4983313b2a0a61d26
#
_entry.id   8a7212899745d1e4983313b2a0a61d26
#
_cell.length_a   1.000
_cell.length_b   1.000
_cell.length_c   1.000
_cell.angle_alpha   90.00
_cell.angle_beta   90.00
_cell.angle_gamma   90.00
#
_symmetry.space_group_name_H-M   'P 1'
#
loop_
_entity.id
_entity.type
_entity.pdbx_description
1 polymer ?
#
loop_
_entity_poly.entity_id
_entity_poly.type
_entity_poly.pdbx_seq_one_letter_code
_entity_poly.pdbx_strand_id
1 'polypeptide(L)'
;MLAQGDKNGRGGGVMVTRVGVEVSIALADAVKLANPDVVAAYPITPQTHIVEHLAELVANGELDAEYIPVESEHSAMSACVGSAAAGARTFTATASQGLSLMNEVLYVASPMRLPIVMAVANRALSAPLSIWCDHSDLMSVRDTGWIQIITENGQQIVDNIICAFRIAEDKRVLLPVMIHLDGFNLTHVIEPIEFPKQSEVDKFLPPCKFPLPLNPDNPVAMGEFAPPFIFTETKWAQEMAIHNSKKVIIEVWDKYHKAFGRKYSPIEKHHSDSAKVVLMTIGAVGETASVAVDEMVAEGQS
;
A
#
# COMPACT_ATOMS: atom_id res chain seq x y z
N MET A 1 -11.77 -4.11 25.46
CA MET A 1 -12.82 -4.26 26.50
C MET A 1 -13.92 -3.23 26.28
N LEU A 2 -15.18 -3.66 26.21
CA LEU A 2 -16.42 -2.91 26.03
C LEU A 2 -16.76 -2.42 24.60
N ALA A 3 -17.42 -3.32 23.86
CA ALA A 3 -18.29 -2.95 22.74
C ALA A 3 -19.57 -2.32 23.29
N GLN A 4 -19.84 -1.05 23.00
CA GLN A 4 -21.17 -0.45 23.14
C GLN A 4 -21.86 -0.45 21.78
N GLY A 5 -22.85 -1.32 21.64
CA GLY A 5 -23.71 -1.35 20.46
C GLY A 5 -24.71 -0.20 20.48
N ASP A 6 -24.69 0.60 19.42
CA ASP A 6 -25.72 1.61 19.16
C ASP A 6 -26.98 0.92 18.59
N LYS A 7 -28.10 1.02 19.35
CA LYS A 7 -29.40 0.52 18.97
C LYS A 7 -30.23 1.62 18.32
N ASN A 8 -30.05 1.85 17.03
CA ASN A 8 -31.07 2.52 16.23
C ASN A 8 -31.22 1.84 14.88
N GLY A 9 -32.23 0.98 14.82
CA GLY A 9 -32.57 0.22 13.62
C GLY A 9 -33.19 1.07 12.53
N ARG A 10 -32.63 0.88 11.30
CA ARG A 10 -33.38 0.91 10.02
C ARG A 10 -32.53 0.25 8.92
N GLY A 11 -33.05 -0.85 8.37
CA GLY A 11 -32.51 -1.47 7.15
C GLY A 11 -31.45 -2.53 7.44
N GLY A 12 -31.58 -3.76 6.87
CA GLY A 12 -30.68 -4.89 7.06
C GLY A 12 -29.22 -4.59 6.63
N GLY A 13 -28.53 -3.81 7.43
CA GLY A 13 -27.11 -3.51 7.27
C GLY A 13 -26.29 -4.65 7.86
N VAL A 14 -25.33 -5.12 7.10
CA VAL A 14 -24.22 -5.96 7.57
C VAL A 14 -23.65 -5.29 8.83
N MET A 15 -23.62 -5.97 9.97
CA MET A 15 -22.94 -5.44 11.16
C MET A 15 -21.44 -5.40 10.86
N VAL A 16 -20.95 -4.24 10.48
CA VAL A 16 -19.51 -3.96 10.36
C VAL A 16 -18.99 -3.70 11.78
N THR A 17 -17.99 -4.45 12.20
CA THR A 17 -17.40 -4.25 13.52
C THR A 17 -16.37 -3.12 13.40
N ARG A 18 -16.66 -1.98 14.03
CA ARG A 18 -15.73 -0.86 14.16
C ARG A 18 -14.89 -1.03 15.41
N VAL A 19 -13.57 -1.04 15.28
CA VAL A 19 -12.61 -1.30 16.36
C VAL A 19 -11.65 -0.11 16.49
N GLY A 20 -11.40 0.33 17.73
CA GLY A 20 -10.29 1.24 18.01
C GLY A 20 -8.99 0.44 18.03
N VAL A 21 -8.10 0.69 17.08
CA VAL A 21 -6.85 -0.05 16.91
C VAL A 21 -5.73 0.87 16.44
N GLU A 22 -4.49 0.59 16.82
CA GLU A 22 -3.32 1.29 16.30
C GLU A 22 -3.21 1.06 14.78
N VAL A 23 -2.97 2.12 14.03
CA VAL A 23 -2.99 2.07 12.56
C VAL A 23 -1.95 1.11 11.99
N SER A 24 -0.76 0.98 12.61
CA SER A 24 0.25 -0.03 12.20
C SER A 24 -0.26 -1.46 12.35
N ILE A 25 -0.97 -1.74 13.42
CA ILE A 25 -1.59 -3.05 13.67
C ILE A 25 -2.74 -3.28 12.66
N ALA A 26 -3.57 -2.26 12.45
CA ALA A 26 -4.66 -2.33 11.46
C ALA A 26 -4.15 -2.60 10.04
N LEU A 27 -2.99 -2.00 9.66
CA LEU A 27 -2.34 -2.28 8.40
C LEU A 27 -1.92 -3.74 8.29
N ALA A 28 -1.29 -4.29 9.33
CA ALA A 28 -0.87 -5.70 9.34
C ALA A 28 -2.08 -6.66 9.27
N ASP A 29 -3.19 -6.33 9.95
CA ASP A 29 -4.45 -7.08 9.82
C ASP A 29 -5.04 -6.99 8.40
N ALA A 30 -4.92 -5.85 7.72
CA ALA A 30 -5.32 -5.72 6.31
C ALA A 30 -4.45 -6.57 5.38
N VAL A 31 -3.14 -6.67 5.65
CA VAL A 31 -2.22 -7.58 4.94
C VAL A 31 -2.62 -9.04 5.17
N LYS A 32 -2.94 -9.42 6.42
CA LYS A 32 -3.49 -10.76 6.73
C LYS A 32 -4.75 -11.04 5.92
N LEU A 33 -5.69 -10.10 5.83
CA LEU A 33 -6.91 -10.26 5.02
C LEU A 33 -6.61 -10.46 3.53
N ALA A 34 -5.52 -9.90 3.02
CA ALA A 34 -5.09 -10.10 1.63
C ALA A 34 -4.39 -11.44 1.40
N ASN A 35 -4.03 -12.15 2.47
CA ASN A 35 -3.42 -13.48 2.46
C ASN A 35 -2.19 -13.57 1.54
N PRO A 36 -1.09 -12.84 1.84
CA PRO A 36 0.17 -13.00 1.12
C PRO A 36 0.79 -14.38 1.39
N ASP A 37 1.50 -14.92 0.39
CA ASP A 37 2.27 -16.15 0.53
C ASP A 37 3.63 -15.90 1.21
N VAL A 38 4.20 -14.70 1.02
CA VAL A 38 5.52 -14.33 1.54
C VAL A 38 5.50 -12.92 2.11
N VAL A 39 6.07 -12.77 3.30
CA VAL A 39 6.41 -11.50 3.94
C VAL A 39 7.92 -11.48 4.21
N ALA A 40 8.66 -10.58 3.55
CA ALA A 40 10.08 -10.40 3.83
C ALA A 40 10.31 -8.99 4.37
N ALA A 41 10.91 -8.85 5.55
CA ALA A 41 11.04 -7.56 6.20
C ALA A 41 12.27 -7.44 7.09
N TYR A 42 12.74 -6.19 7.22
CA TYR A 42 13.73 -5.75 8.19
C TYR A 42 13.12 -4.61 9.01
N PRO A 43 13.14 -4.67 10.37
CA PRO A 43 12.48 -3.67 11.19
C PRO A 43 13.22 -2.32 11.17
N ILE A 44 12.47 -1.24 10.94
CA ILE A 44 12.94 0.14 10.99
C ILE A 44 11.84 1.05 11.55
N THR A 45 12.18 1.96 12.49
CA THR A 45 11.23 2.94 13.05
C THR A 45 10.75 3.92 11.94
N PRO A 46 9.44 4.22 11.80
CA PRO A 46 8.30 3.81 12.64
C PRO A 46 7.48 2.63 12.08
N GLN A 47 8.04 1.80 11.21
CA GLN A 47 7.37 0.66 10.59
C GLN A 47 7.36 -0.59 11.48
N THR A 48 8.16 -0.64 12.54
CA THR A 48 8.46 -1.85 13.35
C THR A 48 7.19 -2.59 13.80
N HIS A 49 6.16 -1.90 14.30
CA HIS A 49 4.92 -2.54 14.77
C HIS A 49 4.19 -3.31 13.65
N ILE A 50 4.32 -2.88 12.40
CA ILE A 50 3.71 -3.59 11.25
C ILE A 50 4.33 -4.99 11.10
N VAL A 51 5.67 -5.06 11.06
CA VAL A 51 6.39 -6.31 10.80
C VAL A 51 6.41 -7.23 12.01
N GLU A 52 6.45 -6.68 13.22
CA GLU A 52 6.34 -7.46 14.47
C GLU A 52 4.95 -8.14 14.53
N HIS A 53 3.87 -7.40 14.28
CA HIS A 53 2.53 -7.97 14.29
C HIS A 53 2.34 -9.02 13.19
N LEU A 54 2.86 -8.80 11.98
CA LEU A 54 2.86 -9.82 10.92
C LEU A 54 3.63 -11.10 11.35
N ALA A 55 4.77 -10.95 12.00
CA ALA A 55 5.54 -12.08 12.53
C ALA A 55 4.75 -12.86 13.59
N GLU A 56 4.04 -12.15 14.48
CA GLU A 56 3.15 -12.76 15.49
C GLU A 56 1.98 -13.52 14.84
N LEU A 57 1.34 -12.93 13.84
CA LEU A 57 0.23 -13.57 13.12
C LEU A 57 0.66 -14.88 12.43
N VAL A 58 1.87 -14.89 11.85
CA VAL A 58 2.44 -16.12 11.26
C VAL A 58 2.80 -17.12 12.35
N ALA A 59 3.47 -16.69 13.42
CA ALA A 59 3.87 -17.59 14.52
C ALA A 59 2.66 -18.22 15.24
N ASN A 60 1.54 -17.50 15.31
CA ASN A 60 0.28 -17.98 15.91
C ASN A 60 -0.55 -18.86 14.95
N GLY A 61 -0.12 -19.02 13.69
CA GLY A 61 -0.89 -19.74 12.66
C GLY A 61 -2.15 -19.01 12.17
N GLU A 62 -2.20 -17.69 12.40
CA GLU A 62 -3.31 -16.83 11.95
C GLU A 62 -3.12 -16.30 10.52
N LEU A 63 -1.89 -16.32 10.02
CA LEU A 63 -1.51 -16.02 8.66
C LEU A 63 -0.64 -17.16 8.12
N ASP A 64 -1.11 -17.83 7.06
CA ASP A 64 -0.38 -18.91 6.39
C ASP A 64 0.57 -18.30 5.35
N ALA A 65 1.71 -17.78 5.82
CA ALA A 65 2.72 -17.17 4.99
C ALA A 65 4.12 -17.56 5.45
N GLU A 66 5.07 -17.56 4.52
CA GLU A 66 6.48 -17.62 4.87
C GLU A 66 6.96 -16.24 5.32
N TYR A 67 7.31 -16.09 6.59
CA TYR A 67 7.91 -14.86 7.11
C TYR A 67 9.43 -14.96 7.07
N ILE A 68 10.07 -14.14 6.23
CA ILE A 68 11.53 -14.15 5.99
C ILE A 68 12.18 -12.99 6.72
N PRO A 69 12.74 -13.19 7.93
CA PRO A 69 13.57 -12.19 8.57
C PRO A 69 14.92 -12.09 7.84
N VAL A 70 15.31 -10.88 7.48
CA VAL A 70 16.54 -10.62 6.72
C VAL A 70 17.45 -9.65 7.48
N GLU A 71 18.71 -9.51 7.02
CA GLU A 71 19.71 -8.68 7.67
C GLU A 71 19.71 -7.22 7.17
N SER A 72 18.94 -6.90 6.14
CA SER A 72 18.83 -5.54 5.61
C SER A 72 17.58 -5.35 4.74
N GLU A 73 17.18 -4.11 4.51
CA GLU A 73 16.07 -3.79 3.62
C GLU A 73 16.38 -4.17 2.16
N HIS A 74 17.63 -4.05 1.73
CA HIS A 74 18.05 -4.50 0.40
C HIS A 74 17.78 -6.00 0.22
N SER A 75 18.12 -6.81 1.23
CA SER A 75 17.84 -8.25 1.22
C SER A 75 16.33 -8.55 1.28
N ALA A 76 15.56 -7.75 2.03
CA ALA A 76 14.11 -7.88 2.07
C ALA A 76 13.50 -7.70 0.68
N MET A 77 13.87 -6.63 -0.03
CA MET A 77 13.36 -6.38 -1.38
C MET A 77 13.86 -7.43 -2.39
N SER A 78 15.09 -7.91 -2.24
CA SER A 78 15.63 -8.98 -3.09
C SER A 78 14.87 -10.30 -2.89
N ALA A 79 14.51 -10.65 -1.65
CA ALA A 79 13.66 -11.81 -1.35
C ALA A 79 12.26 -11.62 -1.96
N CYS A 80 11.68 -10.41 -1.89
CA CYS A 80 10.40 -10.09 -2.52
C CYS A 80 10.44 -10.25 -4.05
N VAL A 81 11.52 -9.83 -4.69
CA VAL A 81 11.71 -10.02 -6.15
C VAL A 81 11.74 -11.50 -6.50
N GLY A 82 12.50 -12.31 -5.75
CA GLY A 82 12.60 -13.75 -5.99
C GLY A 82 11.26 -14.47 -5.78
N SER A 83 10.56 -14.20 -4.69
CA SER A 83 9.26 -14.82 -4.38
C SER A 83 8.15 -14.41 -5.35
N ALA A 84 8.07 -13.12 -5.68
CA ALA A 84 7.10 -12.65 -6.68
C ALA A 84 7.38 -13.22 -8.07
N ALA A 85 8.66 -13.35 -8.46
CA ALA A 85 9.06 -14.02 -9.71
C ALA A 85 8.66 -15.50 -9.74
N ALA A 86 8.67 -16.19 -8.59
CA ALA A 86 8.17 -17.55 -8.46
C ALA A 86 6.63 -17.64 -8.46
N GLY A 87 5.93 -16.51 -8.45
CA GLY A 87 4.46 -16.42 -8.53
C GLY A 87 3.75 -16.24 -7.20
N ALA A 88 4.48 -16.04 -6.09
CA ALA A 88 3.92 -15.79 -4.78
C ALA A 88 3.33 -14.38 -4.66
N ARG A 89 2.23 -14.24 -3.92
CA ARG A 89 1.73 -12.94 -3.44
C ARG A 89 2.67 -12.44 -2.35
N THR A 90 3.30 -11.30 -2.57
CA THR A 90 4.43 -10.85 -1.76
C THR A 90 4.20 -9.49 -1.14
N PHE A 91 4.54 -9.37 0.15
CA PHE A 91 4.46 -8.13 0.92
C PHE A 91 5.78 -7.80 1.61
N THR A 92 6.06 -6.51 1.73
CA THR A 92 7.13 -5.96 2.59
C THR A 92 6.71 -4.62 3.18
N ALA A 93 7.43 -4.16 4.18
CA ALA A 93 7.26 -2.82 4.76
C ALA A 93 8.62 -2.19 5.11
N THR A 94 8.73 -0.87 4.98
CA THR A 94 9.95 -0.12 5.26
C THR A 94 9.66 1.34 5.62
N ALA A 95 10.71 2.15 5.81
CA ALA A 95 10.68 3.59 6.07
C ALA A 95 12.01 4.24 5.66
N SER A 96 12.01 5.52 5.28
CA SER A 96 13.21 6.39 5.22
C SER A 96 14.44 5.76 4.56
N GLN A 97 15.54 5.63 5.35
CA GLN A 97 16.80 5.02 4.89
C GLN A 97 16.63 3.60 4.38
N GLY A 98 15.70 2.82 4.95
CA GLY A 98 15.39 1.48 4.46
C GLY A 98 14.85 1.51 3.02
N LEU A 99 13.94 2.44 2.71
CA LEU A 99 13.48 2.66 1.35
C LEU A 99 14.61 3.08 0.42
N SER A 100 15.49 3.97 0.88
CA SER A 100 16.68 4.38 0.13
C SER A 100 17.65 3.23 -0.11
N LEU A 101 17.82 2.32 0.86
CA LEU A 101 18.67 1.14 0.69
C LEU A 101 18.06 0.12 -0.28
N MET A 102 16.74 0.07 -0.42
CA MET A 102 16.04 -0.74 -1.42
C MET A 102 16.15 -0.18 -2.85
N ASN A 103 16.57 1.07 -3.04
CA ASN A 103 16.38 1.82 -4.29
C ASN A 103 16.86 1.08 -5.54
N GLU A 104 18.03 0.44 -5.50
CA GLU A 104 18.55 -0.36 -6.61
C GLU A 104 17.56 -1.46 -7.04
N VAL A 105 17.04 -2.20 -6.07
CA VAL A 105 16.14 -3.34 -6.33
C VAL A 105 14.74 -2.88 -6.74
N LEU A 106 14.31 -1.67 -6.34
CA LEU A 106 13.06 -1.09 -6.82
C LEU A 106 13.08 -0.91 -8.34
N TYR A 107 14.22 -0.46 -8.90
CA TYR A 107 14.42 -0.36 -10.36
C TYR A 107 14.48 -1.71 -11.06
N VAL A 108 14.68 -2.80 -10.34
CA VAL A 108 14.62 -4.17 -10.88
C VAL A 108 13.17 -4.68 -10.88
N ALA A 109 12.45 -4.52 -9.79
CA ALA A 109 11.11 -5.07 -9.59
C ALA A 109 10.08 -4.57 -10.62
N SER A 110 10.09 -3.27 -10.92
CA SER A 110 9.07 -2.66 -11.79
C SER A 110 9.21 -3.04 -13.28
N PRO A 111 10.41 -3.04 -13.92
CA PRO A 111 10.56 -3.53 -15.30
C PRO A 111 10.34 -5.05 -15.43
N MET A 112 10.65 -5.82 -14.39
CA MET A 112 10.33 -7.25 -14.33
C MET A 112 8.84 -7.52 -14.17
N ARG A 113 8.04 -6.47 -13.97
CA ARG A 113 6.57 -6.53 -13.89
C ARG A 113 6.08 -7.41 -12.73
N LEU A 114 6.76 -7.33 -11.58
CA LEU A 114 6.48 -8.12 -10.39
C LEU A 114 5.43 -7.44 -9.50
N PRO A 115 4.32 -8.11 -9.16
CA PRO A 115 3.23 -7.52 -8.38
C PRO A 115 3.52 -7.55 -6.88
N ILE A 116 4.51 -6.79 -6.43
CA ILE A 116 4.89 -6.67 -5.02
C ILE A 116 4.09 -5.53 -4.39
N VAL A 117 3.57 -5.72 -3.18
CA VAL A 117 2.96 -4.66 -2.37
C VAL A 117 3.89 -4.31 -1.23
N MET A 118 4.12 -3.01 -1.04
CA MET A 118 4.96 -2.49 0.03
C MET A 118 4.24 -1.38 0.80
N ALA A 119 4.29 -1.44 2.14
CA ALA A 119 3.91 -0.32 3.00
C ALA A 119 5.15 0.51 3.33
N VAL A 120 5.03 1.84 3.24
CA VAL A 120 6.10 2.78 3.58
C VAL A 120 5.61 3.72 4.68
N ALA A 121 6.11 3.53 5.90
CA ALA A 121 5.89 4.45 7.01
C ALA A 121 6.83 5.65 6.84
N ASN A 122 6.37 6.68 6.16
CA ASN A 122 7.19 7.81 5.73
C ASN A 122 7.89 8.51 6.89
N ARG A 123 9.18 8.72 6.74
CA ARG A 123 10.07 9.36 7.71
C ARG A 123 11.16 10.12 6.97
N ALA A 124 11.56 11.28 7.55
CA ALA A 124 12.64 12.11 7.01
C ALA A 124 13.92 11.32 6.74
N LEU A 125 14.55 11.59 5.60
CA LEU A 125 15.89 11.09 5.30
C LEU A 125 16.93 11.82 6.14
N SER A 126 17.91 11.07 6.67
CA SER A 126 19.06 11.65 7.39
C SER A 126 20.01 12.39 6.42
N ALA A 127 20.81 13.38 6.82
CA ALA A 127 20.97 13.99 8.14
C ALA A 127 20.30 15.37 8.22
N PRO A 128 19.88 15.83 9.41
CA PRO A 128 19.98 15.13 10.70
C PRO A 128 19.03 13.94 10.82
N LEU A 129 19.28 13.03 11.75
CA LEU A 129 18.34 11.96 12.04
C LEU A 129 17.04 12.55 12.62
N SER A 130 15.91 12.28 11.95
CA SER A 130 14.57 12.51 12.47
C SER A 130 13.74 11.25 12.28
N ILE A 131 12.93 10.91 13.28
CA ILE A 131 12.03 9.75 13.20
C ILE A 131 10.59 10.16 12.83
N TRP A 132 10.35 11.46 12.73
CA TRP A 132 9.04 12.03 12.38
C TRP A 132 8.78 12.00 10.87
N CYS A 133 7.51 12.12 10.51
CA CYS A 133 7.06 12.12 9.14
C CYS A 133 7.68 13.26 8.31
N ASP A 134 8.09 12.89 7.13
CA ASP A 134 8.52 13.74 6.04
C ASP A 134 8.36 12.91 4.75
N HIS A 135 8.14 13.54 3.62
CA HIS A 135 7.92 12.85 2.35
C HIS A 135 9.17 12.80 1.45
N SER A 136 10.36 13.11 1.98
CA SER A 136 11.62 13.03 1.23
C SER A 136 11.95 11.61 0.79
N ASP A 137 11.61 10.59 1.59
CA ASP A 137 11.81 9.20 1.25
C ASP A 137 10.97 8.75 0.05
N LEU A 138 9.66 9.00 0.04
CA LEU A 138 8.79 8.66 -1.10
C LEU A 138 9.17 9.43 -2.37
N MET A 139 9.55 10.70 -2.24
CA MET A 139 9.95 11.53 -3.38
C MET A 139 11.28 11.07 -3.99
N SER A 140 12.17 10.49 -3.18
CA SER A 140 13.46 9.95 -3.66
C SER A 140 13.31 8.75 -4.60
N VAL A 141 12.19 8.04 -4.54
CA VAL A 141 11.91 6.81 -5.31
C VAL A 141 10.80 6.97 -6.36
N ARG A 142 10.34 8.21 -6.62
CA ARG A 142 9.23 8.48 -7.55
C ARG A 142 9.46 8.00 -8.99
N ASP A 143 10.74 7.90 -9.39
CA ASP A 143 11.13 7.54 -10.76
C ASP A 143 11.40 6.02 -10.93
N THR A 144 11.17 5.21 -9.90
CA THR A 144 11.47 3.76 -9.91
C THR A 144 10.47 2.91 -10.68
N GLY A 145 9.35 3.51 -11.12
CA GLY A 145 8.30 2.80 -11.85
C GLY A 145 7.32 2.04 -10.96
N TRP A 146 7.29 2.33 -9.67
CA TRP A 146 6.29 1.87 -8.72
C TRP A 146 5.08 2.78 -8.72
N ILE A 147 3.89 2.18 -8.59
CA ILE A 147 2.66 2.93 -8.29
C ILE A 147 2.74 3.35 -6.83
N GLN A 148 2.54 4.64 -6.55
CA GLN A 148 2.54 5.18 -5.18
C GLN A 148 1.15 5.70 -4.85
N ILE A 149 0.56 5.22 -3.76
CA ILE A 149 -0.72 5.66 -3.21
C ILE A 149 -0.45 6.21 -1.82
N ILE A 150 -0.79 7.48 -1.60
CA ILE A 150 -0.57 8.17 -0.33
C ILE A 150 -1.91 8.25 0.39
N THR A 151 -1.93 7.87 1.66
CA THR A 151 -3.12 7.77 2.49
C THR A 151 -3.16 8.87 3.55
N GLU A 152 -4.37 9.25 3.98
CA GLU A 152 -4.60 10.35 4.93
C GLU A 152 -4.96 9.85 6.32
N ASN A 153 -5.50 8.63 6.45
CA ASN A 153 -5.97 8.05 7.70
C ASN A 153 -5.90 6.52 7.70
N GLY A 154 -6.13 5.91 8.86
CA GLY A 154 -6.02 4.47 9.04
C GLY A 154 -7.03 3.67 8.22
N GLN A 155 -8.26 4.18 8.00
CA GLN A 155 -9.23 3.48 7.18
C GLN A 155 -8.80 3.43 5.71
N GLN A 156 -8.26 4.53 5.18
CA GLN A 156 -7.71 4.55 3.82
C GLN A 156 -6.55 3.57 3.67
N ILE A 157 -5.71 3.43 4.71
CA ILE A 157 -4.60 2.48 4.72
C ILE A 157 -5.12 1.05 4.58
N VAL A 158 -6.03 0.61 5.45
CA VAL A 158 -6.61 -0.74 5.44
C VAL A 158 -7.22 -1.07 4.08
N ASP A 159 -8.02 -0.16 3.55
CA ASP A 159 -8.73 -0.35 2.30
C ASP A 159 -7.76 -0.40 1.11
N ASN A 160 -6.77 0.51 1.09
CA ASN A 160 -5.81 0.58 -0.01
C ASN A 160 -4.75 -0.51 0.02
N ILE A 161 -4.42 -1.13 1.16
CA ILE A 161 -3.61 -2.36 1.19
C ILE A 161 -4.32 -3.47 0.42
N ILE A 162 -5.60 -3.69 0.66
CA ILE A 162 -6.39 -4.72 -0.07
C ILE A 162 -6.49 -4.38 -1.56
N CYS A 163 -6.74 -3.10 -1.88
CA CYS A 163 -6.79 -2.62 -3.26
C CYS A 163 -5.43 -2.75 -3.97
N ALA A 164 -4.32 -2.51 -3.26
CA ALA A 164 -2.97 -2.55 -3.82
C ALA A 164 -2.61 -3.93 -4.39
N PHE A 165 -2.93 -5.01 -3.68
CA PHE A 165 -2.74 -6.35 -4.21
C PHE A 165 -3.56 -6.57 -5.48
N ARG A 166 -4.83 -6.16 -5.48
CA ARG A 166 -5.68 -6.30 -6.67
C ARG A 166 -5.20 -5.45 -7.85
N ILE A 167 -4.64 -4.27 -7.61
CA ILE A 167 -4.06 -3.40 -8.64
C ILE A 167 -2.79 -4.02 -9.19
N ALA A 168 -1.86 -4.41 -8.30
CA ALA A 168 -0.57 -4.97 -8.68
C ALA A 168 -0.71 -6.26 -9.51
N GLU A 169 -1.65 -7.13 -9.13
CA GLU A 169 -1.89 -8.44 -9.74
C GLU A 169 -2.78 -8.36 -11.00
N ASP A 170 -3.37 -7.21 -11.35
CA ASP A 170 -4.15 -7.08 -12.59
C ASP A 170 -3.23 -7.25 -13.80
N LYS A 171 -3.57 -8.18 -14.69
CA LYS A 171 -2.75 -8.54 -15.87
C LYS A 171 -2.49 -7.36 -16.81
N ARG A 172 -3.29 -6.31 -16.74
CA ARG A 172 -3.10 -5.07 -17.51
C ARG A 172 -2.08 -4.15 -16.87
N VAL A 173 -1.77 -4.36 -15.58
CA VAL A 173 -0.84 -3.55 -14.78
C VAL A 173 0.45 -4.32 -14.55
N LEU A 174 0.42 -5.37 -13.71
CA LEU A 174 1.61 -6.14 -13.28
C LEU A 174 2.76 -5.19 -12.91
N LEU A 175 2.50 -4.27 -11.98
CA LEU A 175 3.48 -3.33 -11.45
C LEU A 175 3.43 -3.39 -9.92
N PRO A 176 4.57 -3.19 -9.27
CA PRO A 176 4.59 -3.10 -7.81
C PRO A 176 3.92 -1.82 -7.32
N VAL A 177 3.33 -1.88 -6.11
CA VAL A 177 2.57 -0.79 -5.50
C VAL A 177 3.11 -0.47 -4.11
N MET A 178 3.33 0.81 -3.83
CA MET A 178 3.62 1.34 -2.51
C MET A 178 2.38 2.01 -1.91
N ILE A 179 2.08 1.69 -0.67
CA ILE A 179 1.10 2.41 0.16
C ILE A 179 1.88 3.21 1.19
N HIS A 180 1.72 4.52 1.13
CA HIS A 180 2.41 5.47 1.99
C HIS A 180 1.52 5.91 3.14
N LEU A 181 2.07 5.94 4.35
CA LEU A 181 1.44 6.44 5.55
C LEU A 181 2.42 7.28 6.36
N ASP A 182 1.92 8.37 6.93
CA ASP A 182 2.74 9.30 7.70
C ASP A 182 3.27 8.66 8.98
N GLY A 183 4.59 8.53 9.09
CA GLY A 183 5.26 7.96 10.24
C GLY A 183 4.97 8.73 11.53
N PHE A 184 4.67 8.06 12.62
CA PHE A 184 4.16 8.54 13.89
C PHE A 184 2.81 9.26 13.83
N ASN A 185 2.60 10.15 12.87
CA ASN A 185 1.32 10.88 12.73
C ASN A 185 0.14 9.95 12.44
N LEU A 186 0.39 8.82 11.75
CA LEU A 186 -0.61 7.77 11.53
C LEU A 186 -0.19 6.46 12.19
N THR A 187 1.05 6.01 12.04
CA THR A 187 1.46 4.66 12.44
C THR A 187 1.17 4.33 13.90
N HIS A 188 1.30 5.30 14.83
CA HIS A 188 1.20 5.09 16.27
C HIS A 188 -0.06 5.70 16.91
N VAL A 189 -1.03 6.09 16.11
CA VAL A 189 -2.31 6.57 16.60
C VAL A 189 -3.36 5.47 16.61
N ILE A 190 -4.32 5.56 17.53
CA ILE A 190 -5.47 4.66 17.58
C ILE A 190 -6.61 5.32 16.84
N GLU A 191 -7.07 4.67 15.79
CA GLU A 191 -8.22 5.12 15.01
C GLU A 191 -9.35 4.09 15.03
N PRO A 192 -10.59 4.53 14.82
CA PRO A 192 -11.73 3.64 14.67
C PRO A 192 -11.78 3.05 13.25
N ILE A 193 -11.39 1.80 13.11
CA ILE A 193 -11.29 1.08 11.83
C ILE A 193 -12.44 0.11 11.63
N GLU A 194 -12.97 0.06 10.43
CA GLU A 194 -13.95 -0.95 9.98
C GLU A 194 -13.26 -1.96 9.07
N PHE A 195 -13.10 -3.18 9.57
CA PHE A 195 -12.52 -4.27 8.78
C PHE A 195 -13.59 -4.99 7.97
N PRO A 196 -13.34 -5.29 6.68
CA PRO A 196 -14.17 -6.20 5.92
C PRO A 196 -14.01 -7.63 6.46
N LYS A 197 -14.99 -8.50 6.21
CA LYS A 197 -14.88 -9.92 6.55
C LYS A 197 -13.95 -10.63 5.57
N GLN A 198 -13.20 -11.64 6.03
CA GLN A 198 -12.33 -12.44 5.17
C GLN A 198 -13.05 -12.93 3.91
N SER A 199 -14.25 -13.50 4.05
CA SER A 199 -15.03 -14.03 2.93
C SER A 199 -15.48 -12.99 1.89
N GLU A 200 -15.48 -11.71 2.25
CA GLU A 200 -15.77 -10.58 1.35
C GLU A 200 -14.49 -10.17 0.64
N VAL A 201 -13.36 -10.15 1.36
CA VAL A 201 -12.03 -9.90 0.77
C VAL A 201 -11.66 -11.00 -0.21
N ASP A 202 -11.89 -12.28 0.10
CA ASP A 202 -11.62 -13.41 -0.80
C ASP A 202 -12.37 -13.29 -2.15
N LYS A 203 -13.60 -12.76 -2.12
CA LYS A 203 -14.37 -12.48 -3.34
C LYS A 203 -13.83 -11.27 -4.11
N PHE A 204 -13.36 -10.25 -3.39
CA PHE A 204 -12.80 -9.05 -4.00
C PHE A 204 -11.40 -9.29 -4.53
N LEU A 205 -10.56 -10.01 -3.81
CA LEU A 205 -9.17 -10.29 -4.12
C LEU A 205 -8.97 -11.81 -4.33
N PRO A 206 -9.12 -12.32 -5.57
CA PRO A 206 -8.93 -13.73 -5.83
C PRO A 206 -7.46 -14.15 -5.66
N PRO A 207 -7.15 -15.46 -5.60
CA PRO A 207 -5.77 -15.95 -5.54
C PRO A 207 -4.90 -15.37 -6.67
N CYS A 208 -3.67 -15.02 -6.33
CA CYS A 208 -2.70 -14.49 -7.28
C CYS A 208 -2.42 -15.52 -8.38
N LYS A 209 -2.35 -15.06 -9.63
CA LYS A 209 -1.98 -15.89 -10.80
C LYS A 209 -1.02 -15.10 -11.68
N PHE A 210 0.24 -15.12 -11.30
CA PHE A 210 1.28 -14.52 -12.12
C PHE A 210 1.40 -15.24 -13.47
N PRO A 211 1.41 -14.53 -14.62
CA PRO A 211 1.27 -15.17 -15.93
C PRO A 211 2.46 -16.02 -16.36
N LEU A 212 3.66 -15.64 -15.94
CA LEU A 212 4.92 -16.29 -16.34
C LEU A 212 5.85 -16.47 -15.13
N PRO A 213 5.48 -17.33 -14.15
CA PRO A 213 6.33 -17.55 -13.00
C PRO A 213 7.59 -18.32 -13.38
N LEU A 214 8.65 -18.13 -12.60
CA LEU A 214 9.81 -19.04 -12.64
C LEU A 214 9.37 -20.45 -12.25
N ASN A 215 9.37 -21.35 -13.22
CA ASN A 215 8.91 -22.73 -13.04
C ASN A 215 9.91 -23.69 -13.72
N PRO A 216 10.47 -24.67 -13.00
CA PRO A 216 11.39 -25.67 -13.57
C PRO A 216 10.78 -26.49 -14.71
N ASP A 217 9.46 -26.74 -14.66
CA ASP A 217 8.75 -27.50 -15.69
C ASP A 217 8.51 -26.72 -16.99
N ASN A 218 8.55 -25.39 -16.91
CA ASN A 218 8.46 -24.48 -18.03
C ASN A 218 9.43 -23.30 -17.82
N PRO A 219 10.74 -23.54 -18.03
CA PRO A 219 11.77 -22.57 -17.66
C PRO A 219 11.68 -21.29 -18.48
N VAL A 220 11.73 -20.16 -17.79
CA VAL A 220 11.80 -18.81 -18.35
C VAL A 220 12.95 -18.06 -17.69
N ALA A 221 13.51 -17.07 -18.38
CA ALA A 221 14.45 -16.11 -17.81
C ALA A 221 13.74 -14.78 -17.55
N MET A 222 14.13 -14.11 -16.47
CA MET A 222 13.64 -12.77 -16.11
C MET A 222 14.82 -11.85 -15.78
N GLY A 223 14.69 -10.56 -16.07
CA GLY A 223 15.73 -9.57 -15.78
C GLY A 223 16.95 -9.73 -16.66
N GLU A 224 16.78 -10.18 -17.90
CA GLU A 224 17.87 -10.44 -18.86
C GLU A 224 18.60 -9.16 -19.29
N PHE A 225 19.81 -9.34 -19.77
CA PHE A 225 20.57 -8.29 -20.43
C PHE A 225 19.83 -7.77 -21.67
N ALA A 226 19.55 -6.46 -21.69
CA ALA A 226 18.93 -5.79 -22.82
C ALA A 226 19.95 -4.95 -23.58
N PRO A 227 20.39 -5.37 -24.79
CA PRO A 227 21.23 -4.55 -25.63
C PRO A 227 20.49 -3.29 -26.10
N PRO A 228 21.23 -2.24 -26.58
CA PRO A 228 20.61 -0.93 -26.91
C PRO A 228 19.41 -0.99 -27.86
N PHE A 229 19.38 -1.96 -28.76
CA PHE A 229 18.30 -2.08 -29.77
C PHE A 229 16.99 -2.67 -29.25
N ILE A 230 16.94 -3.14 -27.98
CA ILE A 230 15.68 -3.58 -27.31
C ILE A 230 15.45 -2.87 -25.99
N PHE A 231 16.40 -2.13 -25.44
CA PHE A 231 16.29 -1.46 -24.14
C PHE A 231 15.17 -0.41 -24.14
N THR A 232 15.09 0.40 -25.19
CA THR A 232 14.07 1.46 -25.31
C THR A 232 12.66 0.87 -25.35
N GLU A 233 12.45 -0.21 -26.11
CA GLU A 233 11.17 -0.90 -26.20
C GLU A 233 10.75 -1.49 -24.86
N THR A 234 11.69 -2.03 -24.11
CA THR A 234 11.43 -2.58 -22.76
C THR A 234 11.01 -1.47 -21.81
N LYS A 235 11.72 -0.34 -21.80
CA LYS A 235 11.36 0.83 -20.96
C LYS A 235 10.04 1.46 -21.41
N TRP A 236 9.77 1.50 -22.70
CA TRP A 236 8.49 1.96 -23.24
C TRP A 236 7.33 1.07 -22.79
N ALA A 237 7.50 -0.25 -22.79
CA ALA A 237 6.49 -1.17 -22.30
C ALA A 237 6.18 -0.97 -20.81
N GLN A 238 7.19 -0.68 -19.98
CA GLN A 238 7.04 -0.31 -18.58
C GLN A 238 6.24 1.00 -18.44
N GLU A 239 6.61 2.04 -19.18
CA GLU A 239 5.96 3.35 -19.15
C GLU A 239 4.49 3.24 -19.56
N MET A 240 4.18 2.49 -20.61
CA MET A 240 2.80 2.22 -21.03
C MET A 240 1.99 1.49 -19.97
N ALA A 241 2.61 0.60 -19.20
CA ALA A 241 1.95 -0.06 -18.08
C ALA A 241 1.58 0.93 -16.97
N ILE A 242 2.47 1.87 -16.65
CA ILE A 242 2.22 2.95 -15.68
C ILE A 242 1.06 3.82 -16.16
N HIS A 243 1.07 4.29 -17.39
CA HIS A 243 -0.02 5.09 -17.95
C HIS A 243 -1.37 4.37 -17.91
N ASN A 244 -1.38 3.09 -18.28
CA ASN A 244 -2.60 2.27 -18.28
C ASN A 244 -3.09 1.95 -16.88
N SER A 245 -2.22 1.95 -15.86
CA SER A 245 -2.56 1.62 -14.47
C SER A 245 -3.61 2.55 -13.89
N LYS A 246 -3.61 3.84 -14.24
CA LYS A 246 -4.58 4.83 -13.74
C LYS A 246 -6.04 4.38 -13.93
N LYS A 247 -6.37 3.84 -15.11
CA LYS A 247 -7.71 3.33 -15.40
C LYS A 247 -8.05 2.14 -14.51
N VAL A 248 -7.09 1.23 -14.33
CA VAL A 248 -7.28 0.02 -13.50
C VAL A 248 -7.45 0.40 -12.04
N ILE A 249 -6.66 1.34 -11.53
CA ILE A 249 -6.76 1.85 -10.16
C ILE A 249 -8.19 2.36 -9.89
N ILE A 250 -8.72 3.22 -10.77
CA ILE A 250 -10.08 3.76 -10.65
C ILE A 250 -11.12 2.62 -10.70
N GLU A 251 -10.96 1.65 -11.63
CA GLU A 251 -11.86 0.49 -11.71
C GLU A 251 -11.82 -0.38 -10.44
N VAL A 252 -10.66 -0.53 -9.81
CA VAL A 252 -10.50 -1.28 -8.56
C VAL A 252 -11.18 -0.53 -7.41
N TRP A 253 -10.98 0.77 -7.28
CA TRP A 253 -11.67 1.59 -6.26
C TRP A 253 -13.19 1.62 -6.45
N ASP A 254 -13.69 1.67 -7.69
CA ASP A 254 -15.13 1.56 -7.97
C ASP A 254 -15.69 0.18 -7.58
N LYS A 255 -14.93 -0.90 -7.79
CA LYS A 255 -15.32 -2.23 -7.32
C LYS A 255 -15.28 -2.32 -5.79
N TYR A 256 -14.26 -1.70 -5.16
CA TYR A 256 -14.17 -1.64 -3.71
C TYR A 256 -15.36 -0.88 -3.11
N HIS A 257 -15.71 0.27 -3.69
CA HIS A 257 -16.90 1.03 -3.29
C HIS A 257 -18.18 0.20 -3.38
N LYS A 258 -18.38 -0.55 -4.45
CA LYS A 258 -19.55 -1.42 -4.61
C LYS A 258 -19.59 -2.56 -3.59
N ALA A 259 -18.44 -3.07 -3.18
CA ALA A 259 -18.34 -4.17 -2.22
C ALA A 259 -18.44 -3.71 -0.77
N PHE A 260 -17.83 -2.59 -0.42
CA PHE A 260 -17.59 -2.16 0.96
C PHE A 260 -18.12 -0.76 1.29
N GLY A 261 -18.69 -0.03 0.32
CA GLY A 261 -19.36 1.26 0.51
C GLY A 261 -18.44 2.49 0.54
N ARG A 262 -17.12 2.34 0.70
CA ARG A 262 -16.14 3.45 0.74
C ARG A 262 -15.59 3.74 -0.65
N LYS A 263 -15.53 5.03 -1.00
CA LYS A 263 -15.13 5.50 -2.33
C LYS A 263 -13.81 6.25 -2.26
N TYR A 264 -12.91 5.96 -3.22
CA TYR A 264 -11.62 6.61 -3.37
C TYR A 264 -11.46 7.21 -4.75
N SER A 265 -10.62 8.23 -4.86
CA SER A 265 -10.26 8.88 -6.11
C SER A 265 -8.77 9.25 -6.13
N PRO A 266 -8.16 9.48 -7.30
CA PRO A 266 -6.75 9.87 -7.38
C PRO A 266 -6.40 11.18 -6.67
N ILE A 267 -7.37 12.07 -6.53
CA ILE A 267 -7.28 13.33 -5.81
C ILE A 267 -8.62 13.53 -5.11
N GLU A 268 -8.59 13.70 -3.80
CA GLU A 268 -9.75 14.11 -3.05
C GLU A 268 -9.94 15.63 -3.15
N LYS A 269 -11.19 16.05 -3.25
CA LYS A 269 -11.55 17.46 -3.39
C LYS A 269 -12.40 17.87 -2.21
N HIS A 270 -12.01 18.94 -1.55
CA HIS A 270 -12.74 19.54 -0.44
C HIS A 270 -12.97 21.02 -0.71
N HIS A 271 -14.20 21.47 -0.85
CA HIS A 271 -14.62 22.85 -1.18
C HIS A 271 -13.88 23.54 -2.35
N SER A 272 -13.27 22.76 -3.26
CA SER A 272 -12.38 23.31 -4.29
C SER A 272 -13.07 23.80 -5.56
N ASP A 273 -14.34 23.44 -5.82
CA ASP A 273 -14.97 23.70 -7.12
C ASP A 273 -15.24 25.19 -7.41
N SER A 274 -15.40 26.03 -6.37
CA SER A 274 -15.59 27.48 -6.47
C SER A 274 -14.50 28.30 -5.80
N ALA A 275 -13.42 27.65 -5.35
CA ALA A 275 -12.36 28.32 -4.61
C ALA A 275 -11.51 29.25 -5.50
N LYS A 276 -11.13 30.41 -4.99
CA LYS A 276 -10.18 31.33 -5.64
C LYS A 276 -8.74 30.90 -5.45
N VAL A 277 -8.47 30.23 -4.31
CA VAL A 277 -7.16 29.67 -3.96
C VAL A 277 -7.36 28.23 -3.56
N VAL A 278 -6.53 27.32 -4.07
CA VAL A 278 -6.56 25.90 -3.75
C VAL A 278 -5.26 25.53 -3.05
N LEU A 279 -5.38 24.93 -1.86
CA LEU A 279 -4.27 24.29 -1.17
C LEU A 279 -4.21 22.82 -1.60
N MET A 280 -3.03 22.35 -2.04
CA MET A 280 -2.79 20.95 -2.34
C MET A 280 -1.91 20.34 -1.25
N THR A 281 -2.37 19.26 -0.64
CA THR A 281 -1.70 18.55 0.45
C THR A 281 -1.49 17.08 0.09
N ILE A 282 -0.59 16.40 0.81
CA ILE A 282 -0.40 14.94 0.74
C ILE A 282 -0.25 14.39 2.16
N GLY A 283 -0.77 13.16 2.40
CA GLY A 283 -0.72 12.50 3.70
C GLY A 283 -1.72 13.06 4.72
N ALA A 284 -1.51 12.76 5.99
CA ALA A 284 -2.42 13.04 7.10
C ALA A 284 -2.79 14.52 7.27
N VAL A 285 -1.95 15.43 6.78
CA VAL A 285 -2.23 16.88 6.81
C VAL A 285 -3.47 17.25 5.98
N GLY A 286 -3.89 16.40 5.03
CA GLY A 286 -5.10 16.60 4.24
C GLY A 286 -6.36 16.69 5.10
N GLU A 287 -6.52 15.83 6.08
CA GLU A 287 -7.66 15.90 7.02
C GLU A 287 -7.63 17.15 7.88
N THR A 288 -6.46 17.53 8.40
CA THR A 288 -6.32 18.78 9.17
C THR A 288 -6.65 19.99 8.31
N ALA A 289 -6.19 20.01 7.06
CA ALA A 289 -6.50 21.09 6.12
C ALA A 289 -8.00 21.16 5.80
N SER A 290 -8.68 20.03 5.67
CA SER A 290 -10.12 19.97 5.42
C SER A 290 -10.92 20.61 6.56
N VAL A 291 -10.56 20.31 7.82
CA VAL A 291 -11.20 20.95 9.00
C VAL A 291 -10.97 22.47 9.00
N ALA A 292 -9.76 22.93 8.73
CA ALA A 292 -9.45 24.37 8.67
C ALA A 292 -10.24 25.05 7.55
N VAL A 293 -10.39 24.41 6.38
CA VAL A 293 -11.19 24.93 5.27
C VAL A 293 -12.66 25.01 5.64
N ASP A 294 -13.21 24.01 6.34
CA ASP A 294 -14.60 24.04 6.82
C ASP A 294 -14.85 25.25 7.76
N GLU A 295 -13.93 25.53 8.67
CA GLU A 295 -13.99 26.70 9.56
C GLU A 295 -13.94 28.02 8.76
N MET A 296 -13.01 28.13 7.80
CA MET A 296 -12.88 29.31 6.95
C MET A 296 -14.14 29.53 6.10
N VAL A 297 -14.71 28.48 5.54
CA VAL A 297 -15.97 28.57 4.76
C VAL A 297 -17.14 28.98 5.65
N ALA A 298 -17.22 28.47 6.88
CA ALA A 298 -18.24 28.86 7.85
C ALA A 298 -18.13 30.35 8.24
N GLU A 299 -16.95 30.95 8.20
CA GLU A 299 -16.68 32.37 8.40
C GLU A 299 -16.91 33.22 7.14
N GLY A 300 -17.32 32.62 6.00
CA GLY A 300 -17.58 33.31 4.74
C GLY A 300 -16.35 33.62 3.91
N GLN A 301 -15.23 33.00 4.19
CA GLN A 301 -14.01 33.04 3.35
C GLN A 301 -14.15 32.13 2.14
N SER A 302 -13.53 32.49 0.98
CA SER A 302 -13.65 31.74 -0.27
C SER A 302 -12.33 31.62 -1.01
#